data_25ce9100f64dd11ab03d6dc7c756b1f2
#
_entry.id   25ce9100f64dd11ab03d6dc7c756b1f2
#
_cell.length_a   1.000
_cell.length_b   1.000
_cell.length_c   1.000
_cell.angle_alpha   90.00
_cell.angle_beta   90.00
_cell.angle_gamma   90.00
#
_symmetry.space_group_name_H-M   'P 1'
#
loop_
_entity.id
_entity.type
_entity.pdbx_description
1 polymer ?
#
loop_
_entity_poly.entity_id
_entity_poly.type
_entity_poly.pdbx_seq_one_letter_code
_entity_poly.pdbx_strand_id
1 'polypeptide(L)'
;VAGPRTIPGTPESVLAALASVLSGSAGAFVPVPDDPALLDRVLAAARPDEPLERECAVVLPTSGSTGEPKAVLLTAQALRASAAATHARLGGPGQWLLAMPSYFIGGLQVLTRSLLAGTAPIVVDGNFSEAARWMTGDRRYTAIVPTQLRRLLATSVGALRSFDAVLVGAAAAPPGLLADARAAGVRVVTTYGMTETGGGCVYDGVPLDGVTAEVVDGRIVLGGRTLFSGYRLRPDLTAQVLVDGRFLTQDCGRLEDGRLEVLGRLDDVVISGGVNVALPAVRDRVLAHPSVTDAAVLGLPDPEWGTRVVAYIVGPVALDDLRDFVAAELPRTWAPREVVVLEALPMLASGKVDRQALLG
;
A
#
# COMPACT_ATOMS: atom_id res chain seq x y z
N VAL A 1 -21.56 17.55 16.18
CA VAL A 1 -20.79 17.58 14.91
C VAL A 1 -21.47 16.62 13.95
N ALA A 2 -21.71 17.03 12.70
CA ALA A 2 -22.30 16.15 11.69
C ALA A 2 -21.34 14.99 11.32
N GLY A 3 -21.89 13.91 10.76
CA GLY A 3 -21.09 12.84 10.19
C GLY A 3 -20.33 13.28 8.92
N PRO A 4 -19.41 12.47 8.42
CA PRO A 4 -18.68 12.78 7.19
C PRO A 4 -19.61 12.69 5.97
N ARG A 5 -19.48 13.61 5.02
CA ARG A 5 -20.27 13.59 3.78
C ARG A 5 -19.76 12.47 2.86
N THR A 6 -20.64 11.69 2.27
CA THR A 6 -20.27 10.79 1.17
C THR A 6 -20.18 11.58 -0.13
N ILE A 7 -19.13 11.29 -0.92
CA ILE A 7 -18.92 11.89 -2.24
C ILE A 7 -18.51 10.80 -3.24
N PRO A 8 -18.79 10.94 -4.54
CA PRO A 8 -18.24 10.04 -5.54
C PRO A 8 -16.72 9.95 -5.45
N GLY A 9 -16.17 8.76 -5.57
CA GLY A 9 -14.72 8.52 -5.55
C GLY A 9 -14.01 8.88 -6.86
N THR A 10 -14.64 9.69 -7.71
CA THR A 10 -14.02 10.18 -8.96
C THR A 10 -12.94 11.21 -8.65
N PRO A 11 -11.89 11.33 -9.48
CA PRO A 11 -10.82 12.28 -9.27
C PRO A 11 -11.28 13.72 -9.08
N GLU A 12 -12.28 14.15 -9.86
CA GLU A 12 -12.83 15.51 -9.82
C GLU A 12 -13.56 15.79 -8.49
N SER A 13 -14.41 14.85 -8.06
CA SER A 13 -15.17 14.98 -6.80
C SER A 13 -14.23 14.99 -5.59
N VAL A 14 -13.23 14.10 -5.59
CA VAL A 14 -12.24 14.01 -4.51
C VAL A 14 -11.35 15.25 -4.48
N LEU A 15 -10.91 15.76 -5.63
CA LEU A 15 -10.09 16.96 -5.72
C LEU A 15 -10.83 18.18 -5.17
N ALA A 16 -12.10 18.37 -5.55
CA ALA A 16 -12.94 19.45 -5.06
C ALA A 16 -13.18 19.38 -3.55
N ALA A 17 -13.46 18.17 -3.04
CA ALA A 17 -13.65 17.95 -1.61
C ALA A 17 -12.36 18.17 -0.82
N LEU A 18 -11.20 17.70 -1.32
CA LEU A 18 -9.90 17.97 -0.73
C LEU A 18 -9.60 19.48 -0.65
N ALA A 19 -9.84 20.22 -1.73
CA ALA A 19 -9.65 21.67 -1.73
C ALA A 19 -10.48 22.35 -0.62
N SER A 20 -11.74 21.90 -0.45
CA SER A 20 -12.64 22.45 0.56
C SER A 20 -12.23 22.11 1.99
N VAL A 21 -11.87 20.86 2.29
CA VAL A 21 -11.45 20.46 3.66
C VAL A 21 -10.07 21.00 4.00
N LEU A 22 -9.17 21.06 3.03
CA LEU A 22 -7.85 21.66 3.24
C LEU A 22 -7.92 23.16 3.48
N SER A 23 -8.84 23.91 2.87
CA SER A 23 -9.07 25.33 3.16
C SER A 23 -9.87 25.59 4.45
N GLY A 24 -10.43 24.53 5.07
CA GLY A 24 -11.31 24.64 6.23
C GLY A 24 -12.73 25.14 5.90
N SER A 25 -13.12 25.18 4.61
CA SER A 25 -14.43 25.64 4.17
C SER A 25 -15.52 24.55 4.19
N ALA A 26 -15.15 23.30 4.41
CA ALA A 26 -16.09 22.18 4.51
C ALA A 26 -15.67 21.16 5.57
N GLY A 27 -16.67 20.38 6.07
CA GLY A 27 -16.44 19.24 6.96
C GLY A 27 -15.90 18.01 6.24
N ALA A 28 -15.57 16.99 7.02
CA ALA A 28 -14.98 15.73 6.53
C ALA A 28 -15.82 15.03 5.46
N PHE A 29 -15.15 14.22 4.64
CA PHE A 29 -15.80 13.43 3.60
C PHE A 29 -15.29 11.97 3.55
N VAL A 30 -16.12 11.11 2.93
CA VAL A 30 -15.83 9.74 2.58
C VAL A 30 -15.92 9.62 1.06
N PRO A 31 -14.83 9.34 0.34
CA PRO A 31 -14.92 9.03 -1.08
C PRO A 31 -15.42 7.59 -1.27
N VAL A 32 -16.50 7.43 -2.02
CA VAL A 32 -17.13 6.11 -2.24
C VAL A 32 -16.90 5.62 -3.67
N PRO A 33 -16.58 4.33 -3.85
CA PRO A 33 -16.45 3.72 -5.18
C PRO A 33 -17.81 3.53 -5.84
N ASP A 34 -17.80 3.33 -7.17
CA ASP A 34 -19.01 3.00 -7.94
C ASP A 34 -19.37 1.51 -7.86
N ASP A 35 -18.41 0.63 -7.48
CA ASP A 35 -18.67 -0.79 -7.29
C ASP A 35 -19.58 -1.04 -6.08
N PRO A 36 -20.77 -1.66 -6.27
CA PRO A 36 -21.74 -1.81 -5.18
C PRO A 36 -21.24 -2.61 -3.99
N ALA A 37 -20.48 -3.70 -4.21
CA ALA A 37 -19.98 -4.54 -3.14
C ALA A 37 -18.90 -3.82 -2.31
N LEU A 38 -18.07 -3.02 -2.97
CA LEU A 38 -17.07 -2.19 -2.29
C LEU A 38 -17.75 -1.00 -1.60
N LEU A 39 -18.78 -0.39 -2.21
CA LEU A 39 -19.56 0.70 -1.63
C LEU A 39 -20.17 0.30 -0.29
N ASP A 40 -20.85 -0.86 -0.23
CA ASP A 40 -21.48 -1.34 1.00
C ASP A 40 -20.42 -1.52 2.12
N ARG A 41 -19.26 -2.06 1.80
CA ARG A 41 -18.16 -2.20 2.75
C ARG A 41 -17.61 -0.85 3.23
N VAL A 42 -17.50 0.12 2.32
CA VAL A 42 -17.05 1.49 2.63
C VAL A 42 -18.05 2.17 3.57
N LEU A 43 -19.33 2.10 3.27
CA LEU A 43 -20.37 2.72 4.10
C LEU A 43 -20.48 2.06 5.49
N ALA A 44 -20.39 0.72 5.54
CA ALA A 44 -20.39 -0.02 6.81
C ALA A 44 -19.22 0.37 7.72
N ALA A 45 -18.02 0.59 7.15
CA ALA A 45 -16.84 1.01 7.91
C ALA A 45 -16.88 2.49 8.28
N ALA A 46 -17.30 3.36 7.37
CA ALA A 46 -17.27 4.81 7.54
C ALA A 46 -18.42 5.34 8.41
N ARG A 47 -19.57 4.67 8.42
CA ARG A 47 -20.78 5.05 9.17
C ARG A 47 -21.08 6.54 9.03
N PRO A 48 -21.42 7.01 7.82
CA PRO A 48 -21.56 8.45 7.55
C PRO A 48 -22.70 9.12 8.31
N ASP A 49 -23.69 8.34 8.75
CA ASP A 49 -24.84 8.83 9.53
C ASP A 49 -24.51 9.12 11.01
N GLU A 50 -23.36 8.63 11.48
CA GLU A 50 -22.90 8.84 12.85
C GLU A 50 -22.04 10.11 12.95
N PRO A 51 -22.16 10.91 14.03
CA PRO A 51 -21.34 12.08 14.26
C PRO A 51 -19.83 11.76 14.25
N LEU A 52 -18.98 12.70 13.83
CA LEU A 52 -17.54 12.55 13.97
C LEU A 52 -17.11 12.69 15.42
N GLU A 53 -16.38 11.72 15.92
CA GLU A 53 -15.86 11.67 17.28
C GLU A 53 -14.53 12.41 17.48
N ARG A 54 -13.87 12.77 16.38
CA ARG A 54 -12.55 13.41 16.36
C ARG A 54 -12.43 14.38 15.18
N GLU A 55 -11.42 15.25 15.25
CA GLU A 55 -11.04 16.06 14.11
C GLU A 55 -10.65 15.16 12.94
N CYS A 56 -11.27 15.42 11.79
CA CYS A 56 -11.09 14.62 10.59
C CYS A 56 -11.37 15.47 9.35
N ALA A 57 -10.62 15.25 8.30
CA ALA A 57 -10.85 15.80 6.96
C ALA A 57 -11.34 14.72 5.99
N VAL A 58 -10.80 13.51 6.11
CA VAL A 58 -11.13 12.38 5.24
C VAL A 58 -11.25 11.09 6.06
N VAL A 59 -12.31 10.34 5.81
CA VAL A 59 -12.50 8.98 6.36
C VAL A 59 -12.22 7.98 5.25
N LEU A 60 -11.19 7.16 5.42
CA LEU A 60 -10.81 6.13 4.44
C LEU A 60 -10.94 4.74 5.02
N PRO A 61 -11.82 3.91 4.49
CA PRO A 61 -11.88 2.49 4.82
C PRO A 61 -10.61 1.76 4.39
N THR A 62 -10.19 0.80 5.21
CA THR A 62 -9.10 -0.12 4.89
C THR A 62 -9.60 -1.55 4.92
N SER A 63 -9.08 -2.37 4.02
CA SER A 63 -9.27 -3.81 4.09
C SER A 63 -8.44 -4.33 5.28
N GLY A 64 -9.08 -4.48 6.45
CA GLY A 64 -8.40 -5.09 7.60
C GLY A 64 -7.91 -6.50 7.26
N SER A 65 -6.69 -6.84 7.67
CA SER A 65 -6.15 -8.23 7.58
C SER A 65 -6.99 -9.22 8.40
N THR A 66 -7.77 -8.72 9.34
CA THR A 66 -8.66 -9.51 10.24
C THR A 66 -10.07 -9.70 9.68
N GLY A 67 -10.36 -9.24 8.46
CA GLY A 67 -11.68 -9.38 7.82
C GLY A 67 -12.73 -8.33 8.24
N GLU A 68 -12.61 -7.69 9.40
CA GLU A 68 -13.53 -6.59 9.78
C GLU A 68 -13.13 -5.29 9.09
N PRO A 69 -14.07 -4.63 8.35
CA PRO A 69 -13.82 -3.33 7.76
C PRO A 69 -13.60 -2.28 8.85
N LYS A 70 -12.50 -1.53 8.76
CA LYS A 70 -12.23 -0.39 9.62
C LYS A 70 -11.93 0.84 8.79
N ALA A 71 -12.30 2.01 9.27
CA ALA A 71 -12.04 3.27 8.59
C ALA A 71 -11.09 4.13 9.40
N VAL A 72 -10.13 4.73 8.70
CA VAL A 72 -9.08 5.58 9.24
C VAL A 72 -9.51 7.03 9.16
N LEU A 73 -9.33 7.78 10.25
CA LEU A 73 -9.61 9.21 10.33
C LEU A 73 -8.32 10.00 10.06
N LEU A 74 -8.27 10.72 8.94
CA LEU A 74 -7.14 11.56 8.56
C LEU A 74 -7.49 13.04 8.72
N THR A 75 -6.61 13.79 9.39
CA THR A 75 -6.76 15.25 9.52
C THR A 75 -6.21 15.98 8.29
N ALA A 76 -6.67 17.20 8.06
CA ALA A 76 -6.11 18.07 7.05
C ALA A 76 -4.61 18.34 7.29
N GLN A 77 -4.19 18.41 8.55
CA GLN A 77 -2.80 18.58 8.93
C GLN A 77 -1.95 17.37 8.52
N ALA A 78 -2.42 16.14 8.77
CA ALA A 78 -1.70 14.92 8.40
C ALA A 78 -1.53 14.80 6.87
N LEU A 79 -2.58 15.11 6.10
CA LEU A 79 -2.53 15.13 4.65
C LEU A 79 -1.53 16.15 4.11
N ARG A 80 -1.54 17.38 4.66
CA ARG A 80 -0.58 18.44 4.29
C ARG A 80 0.85 18.05 4.65
N ALA A 81 1.07 17.49 5.85
CA ALA A 81 2.39 17.08 6.32
C ALA A 81 2.98 16.00 5.40
N SER A 82 2.19 14.98 5.05
CA SER A 82 2.60 13.92 4.12
C SER A 82 2.96 14.47 2.73
N ALA A 83 2.14 15.35 2.18
CA ALA A 83 2.39 15.93 0.87
C ALA A 83 3.62 16.84 0.86
N ALA A 84 3.78 17.69 1.86
CA ALA A 84 4.95 18.60 1.98
C ALA A 84 6.25 17.80 2.14
N ALA A 85 6.26 16.79 3.01
CA ALA A 85 7.43 15.93 3.21
C ALA A 85 7.79 15.11 1.93
N THR A 86 6.78 14.68 1.18
CA THR A 86 7.00 14.05 -0.14
C THR A 86 7.63 15.02 -1.12
N HIS A 87 7.10 16.24 -1.26
CA HIS A 87 7.67 17.25 -2.16
C HIS A 87 9.12 17.59 -1.78
N ALA A 88 9.40 17.78 -0.49
CA ALA A 88 10.77 18.00 -0.03
C ALA A 88 11.71 16.86 -0.42
N ARG A 89 11.30 15.62 -0.21
CA ARG A 89 12.09 14.42 -0.54
C ARG A 89 12.33 14.25 -2.05
N LEU A 90 11.39 14.67 -2.90
CA LEU A 90 11.48 14.54 -4.36
C LEU A 90 12.12 15.76 -5.04
N GLY A 91 12.59 16.74 -4.27
CA GLY A 91 13.26 17.94 -4.80
C GLY A 91 12.32 19.10 -5.13
N GLY A 92 11.06 19.06 -4.67
CA GLY A 92 10.10 20.14 -4.78
C GLY A 92 8.73 19.73 -5.30
N PRO A 93 7.77 20.68 -5.32
CA PRO A 93 6.46 20.46 -5.90
C PRO A 93 6.56 20.17 -7.40
N GLY A 94 5.62 19.41 -7.93
CA GLY A 94 5.57 19.04 -9.35
C GLY A 94 4.17 18.63 -9.78
N GLN A 95 4.01 18.34 -11.06
CA GLN A 95 2.77 17.81 -11.61
C GLN A 95 2.69 16.30 -11.39
N TRP A 96 1.52 15.83 -11.01
CA TRP A 96 1.28 14.42 -10.71
C TRP A 96 0.36 13.77 -11.74
N LEU A 97 0.71 12.55 -12.12
CA LEU A 97 -0.13 11.66 -12.91
C LEU A 97 -0.80 10.67 -11.98
N LEU A 98 -2.14 10.63 -12.00
CA LEU A 98 -2.98 9.75 -11.20
C LEU A 98 -3.24 8.45 -11.95
N ALA A 99 -2.63 7.36 -11.51
CA ALA A 99 -2.78 6.02 -12.07
C ALA A 99 -3.43 5.02 -11.10
N MET A 100 -3.97 5.51 -9.98
CA MET A 100 -4.62 4.73 -8.93
C MET A 100 -5.98 5.33 -8.58
N PRO A 101 -6.94 4.53 -8.08
CA PRO A 101 -8.23 5.06 -7.63
C PRO A 101 -8.08 6.11 -6.54
N SER A 102 -8.83 7.21 -6.65
CA SER A 102 -8.75 8.36 -5.75
C SER A 102 -9.43 8.14 -4.38
N TYR A 103 -10.22 7.08 -4.25
CA TYR A 103 -10.83 6.64 -2.98
C TYR A 103 -9.92 5.76 -2.11
N PHE A 104 -8.68 5.47 -2.56
CA PHE A 104 -7.62 4.89 -1.73
C PHE A 104 -6.55 5.94 -1.40
N ILE A 105 -5.83 5.74 -0.29
CA ILE A 105 -4.84 6.70 0.19
C ILE A 105 -3.76 7.04 -0.85
N GLY A 106 -3.36 6.10 -1.68
CA GLY A 106 -2.37 6.35 -2.74
C GLY A 106 -2.84 7.38 -3.75
N GLY A 107 -4.04 7.20 -4.32
CA GLY A 107 -4.63 8.13 -5.27
C GLY A 107 -5.04 9.46 -4.62
N LEU A 108 -5.62 9.41 -3.42
CA LEU A 108 -5.97 10.60 -2.64
C LEU A 108 -4.73 11.49 -2.39
N GLN A 109 -3.59 10.89 -2.07
CA GLN A 109 -2.34 11.63 -1.87
C GLN A 109 -1.77 12.22 -3.17
N VAL A 110 -1.96 11.57 -4.31
CA VAL A 110 -1.64 12.17 -5.62
C VAL A 110 -2.43 13.46 -5.80
N LEU A 111 -3.73 13.46 -5.54
CA LEU A 111 -4.59 14.65 -5.62
C LEU A 111 -4.22 15.71 -4.59
N THR A 112 -3.93 15.30 -3.35
CA THR A 112 -3.48 16.22 -2.28
C THR A 112 -2.19 16.93 -2.66
N ARG A 113 -1.21 16.19 -3.19
CA ARG A 113 0.08 16.74 -3.66
C ARG A 113 -0.10 17.69 -4.84
N SER A 114 -0.98 17.36 -5.79
CA SER A 114 -1.31 18.25 -6.91
C SER A 114 -1.89 19.57 -6.44
N LEU A 115 -2.85 19.54 -5.50
CA LEU A 115 -3.44 20.76 -4.91
C LEU A 115 -2.37 21.63 -4.23
N LEU A 116 -1.51 21.03 -3.41
CA LEU A 116 -0.48 21.75 -2.67
C LEU A 116 0.67 22.23 -3.57
N ALA A 117 0.87 21.59 -4.72
CA ALA A 117 1.80 22.05 -5.75
C ALA A 117 1.21 23.15 -6.63
N GLY A 118 -0.10 23.43 -6.54
CA GLY A 118 -0.79 24.37 -7.44
C GLY A 118 -0.86 23.87 -8.89
N THR A 119 -0.79 22.56 -9.11
CA THR A 119 -0.81 21.95 -10.45
C THR A 119 -2.08 21.12 -10.66
N ALA A 120 -2.59 21.07 -11.90
CA ALA A 120 -3.66 20.16 -12.25
C ALA A 120 -3.10 18.72 -12.36
N PRO A 121 -3.70 17.71 -11.68
CA PRO A 121 -3.34 16.32 -11.88
C PRO A 121 -3.75 15.87 -13.28
N ILE A 122 -2.95 15.00 -13.89
CA ILE A 122 -3.33 14.28 -15.11
C ILE A 122 -3.88 12.92 -14.69
N VAL A 123 -5.09 12.60 -15.12
CA VAL A 123 -5.73 11.31 -14.81
C VAL A 123 -5.48 10.33 -15.93
N VAL A 124 -5.08 9.10 -15.58
CA VAL A 124 -4.96 8.02 -16.57
C VAL A 124 -6.35 7.48 -16.87
N ASP A 125 -6.80 7.71 -18.10
CA ASP A 125 -7.98 7.11 -18.68
C ASP A 125 -7.55 6.16 -19.79
N GLY A 126 -7.48 4.87 -19.47
CA GLY A 126 -7.04 3.80 -20.38
C GLY A 126 -5.53 3.75 -20.61
N ASN A 127 -4.95 4.68 -21.38
CA ASN A 127 -3.56 4.60 -21.83
C ASN A 127 -2.59 5.49 -21.00
N PHE A 128 -1.70 4.84 -20.24
CA PHE A 128 -0.70 5.51 -19.41
C PHE A 128 0.28 6.39 -20.23
N SER A 129 0.74 5.89 -21.38
CA SER A 129 1.71 6.63 -22.21
C SER A 129 1.08 7.88 -22.84
N GLU A 130 -0.18 7.82 -23.18
CA GLU A 130 -0.93 8.96 -23.68
C GLU A 130 -1.12 10.02 -22.58
N ALA A 131 -1.59 9.60 -21.40
CA ALA A 131 -1.75 10.49 -20.27
C ALA A 131 -0.42 11.18 -19.88
N ALA A 132 0.69 10.44 -19.90
CA ALA A 132 2.01 11.02 -19.60
C ALA A 132 2.44 12.12 -20.60
N ARG A 133 1.97 12.09 -21.85
CA ARG A 133 2.26 13.15 -22.85
C ARG A 133 1.53 14.46 -22.56
N TRP A 134 0.43 14.41 -21.83
CA TRP A 134 -0.32 15.61 -21.42
C TRP A 134 0.30 16.36 -20.25
N MET A 135 1.34 15.80 -19.63
CA MET A 135 2.04 16.46 -18.54
C MET A 135 2.93 17.60 -19.08
N THR A 136 2.76 18.79 -18.49
CA THR A 136 3.46 20.03 -18.90
C THR A 136 4.36 20.55 -17.79
N GLY A 137 4.31 20.00 -16.57
CA GLY A 137 5.12 20.44 -15.44
C GLY A 137 6.62 20.16 -15.63
N ASP A 138 7.47 21.04 -15.11
CA ASP A 138 8.92 20.89 -15.11
C ASP A 138 9.38 19.68 -14.30
N ARG A 139 8.67 19.38 -13.21
CA ARG A 139 8.82 18.13 -12.44
C ARG A 139 7.57 17.29 -12.58
N ARG A 140 7.76 16.00 -12.88
CA ARG A 140 6.70 15.04 -13.18
C ARG A 140 6.80 13.85 -12.27
N TYR A 141 5.70 13.54 -11.58
CA TYR A 141 5.64 12.45 -10.62
C TYR A 141 4.44 11.55 -10.89
N THR A 142 4.57 10.29 -10.53
CA THR A 142 3.45 9.35 -10.45
C THR A 142 3.64 8.40 -9.29
N ALA A 143 2.56 7.74 -8.87
CA ALA A 143 2.57 6.68 -7.87
C ALA A 143 1.82 5.48 -8.43
N ILE A 144 2.43 4.32 -8.34
CA ILE A 144 1.92 3.05 -8.88
C ILE A 144 2.20 1.89 -7.92
N VAL A 145 1.51 0.77 -8.13
CA VAL A 145 1.77 -0.48 -7.42
C VAL A 145 2.74 -1.37 -8.20
N PRO A 146 3.40 -2.37 -7.58
CA PRO A 146 4.38 -3.23 -8.26
C PRO A 146 3.84 -3.95 -9.50
N THR A 147 2.58 -4.38 -9.47
CA THR A 147 1.92 -5.02 -10.63
C THR A 147 1.75 -4.07 -11.80
N GLN A 148 1.44 -2.79 -11.54
CA GLN A 148 1.41 -1.75 -12.56
C GLN A 148 2.82 -1.47 -13.11
N LEU A 149 3.85 -1.39 -12.25
CA LEU A 149 5.23 -1.20 -12.69
C LEU A 149 5.65 -2.30 -13.66
N ARG A 150 5.39 -3.58 -13.31
CA ARG A 150 5.71 -4.72 -14.18
C ARG A 150 5.07 -4.57 -15.56
N ARG A 151 3.75 -4.29 -15.61
CA ARG A 151 3.03 -4.09 -16.87
C ARG A 151 3.58 -2.91 -17.67
N LEU A 152 3.83 -1.78 -17.01
CA LEU A 152 4.28 -0.55 -17.67
C LEU A 152 5.73 -0.64 -18.18
N LEU A 153 6.59 -1.44 -17.56
CA LEU A 153 7.92 -1.73 -18.09
C LEU A 153 7.85 -2.44 -19.44
N ALA A 154 6.89 -3.34 -19.62
CA ALA A 154 6.71 -4.04 -20.89
C ALA A 154 6.03 -3.17 -21.95
N THR A 155 5.13 -2.25 -21.57
CA THR A 155 4.25 -1.55 -22.53
C THR A 155 4.52 -0.06 -22.67
N SER A 156 5.13 0.58 -21.69
CA SER A 156 5.16 2.06 -21.55
C SER A 156 6.47 2.58 -20.94
N VAL A 157 7.57 1.84 -21.10
CA VAL A 157 8.88 2.19 -20.48
C VAL A 157 9.36 3.59 -20.87
N GLY A 158 9.10 4.02 -22.10
CA GLY A 158 9.43 5.37 -22.57
C GLY A 158 8.69 6.46 -21.77
N ALA A 159 7.42 6.22 -21.44
CA ALA A 159 6.66 7.13 -20.59
C ALA A 159 7.19 7.13 -19.16
N LEU A 160 7.50 5.96 -18.58
CA LEU A 160 8.07 5.87 -17.23
C LEU A 160 9.38 6.65 -17.07
N ARG A 161 10.24 6.68 -18.09
CA ARG A 161 11.50 7.45 -18.11
C ARG A 161 11.29 8.95 -18.05
N SER A 162 10.13 9.46 -18.45
CA SER A 162 9.83 10.90 -18.46
C SER A 162 9.52 11.49 -17.08
N PHE A 163 9.35 10.64 -16.06
CA PHE A 163 9.09 11.08 -14.69
C PHE A 163 10.38 11.35 -13.92
N ASP A 164 10.38 12.39 -13.08
CA ASP A 164 11.45 12.69 -12.13
C ASP A 164 11.45 11.72 -10.96
N ALA A 165 10.29 11.19 -10.59
CA ALA A 165 10.17 10.05 -9.69
C ALA A 165 8.91 9.23 -9.99
N VAL A 166 9.06 7.91 -9.94
CA VAL A 166 7.97 6.93 -9.95
C VAL A 166 7.93 6.29 -8.58
N LEU A 167 6.94 6.68 -7.76
CA LEU A 167 6.73 6.09 -6.44
C LEU A 167 6.12 4.69 -6.59
N VAL A 168 6.74 3.70 -5.99
CA VAL A 168 6.28 2.31 -6.02
C VAL A 168 6.01 1.84 -4.60
N GLY A 169 4.77 1.48 -4.30
CA GLY A 169 4.35 1.11 -2.95
C GLY A 169 3.06 0.32 -2.87
N ALA A 170 2.40 0.38 -1.73
CA ALA A 170 1.20 -0.36 -1.35
C ALA A 170 1.39 -1.89 -1.20
N ALA A 171 2.41 -2.47 -1.80
CA ALA A 171 2.82 -3.86 -1.64
C ALA A 171 4.35 -3.97 -1.76
N ALA A 172 4.93 -5.07 -1.27
CA ALA A 172 6.35 -5.34 -1.46
C ALA A 172 6.64 -5.55 -2.96
N ALA A 173 7.62 -4.81 -3.47
CA ALA A 173 8.09 -4.95 -4.84
C ALA A 173 9.25 -5.95 -4.89
N PRO A 174 9.22 -6.96 -5.76
CA PRO A 174 10.34 -7.88 -5.93
C PRO A 174 11.63 -7.13 -6.27
N PRO A 175 12.78 -7.47 -5.63
CA PRO A 175 14.05 -6.80 -5.90
C PRO A 175 14.45 -6.82 -7.38
N GLY A 176 14.22 -7.91 -8.08
CA GLY A 176 14.47 -8.04 -9.52
C GLY A 176 13.65 -7.03 -10.34
N LEU A 177 12.37 -6.85 -10.04
CA LEU A 177 11.52 -5.86 -10.72
C LEU A 177 12.04 -4.43 -10.55
N LEU A 178 12.52 -4.09 -9.35
CA LEU A 178 13.10 -2.77 -9.09
C LEU A 178 14.44 -2.58 -9.81
N ALA A 179 15.26 -3.64 -9.86
CA ALA A 179 16.53 -3.63 -10.60
C ALA A 179 16.28 -3.44 -12.10
N ASP A 180 15.35 -4.18 -12.69
CA ASP A 180 14.95 -4.07 -14.10
C ASP A 180 14.46 -2.66 -14.44
N ALA A 181 13.61 -2.09 -13.57
CA ALA A 181 13.10 -0.74 -13.77
C ALA A 181 14.24 0.30 -13.76
N ARG A 182 15.18 0.20 -12.81
CA ARG A 182 16.34 1.09 -12.74
C ARG A 182 17.28 0.89 -13.93
N ALA A 183 17.56 -0.34 -14.33
CA ALA A 183 18.34 -0.66 -15.53
C ALA A 183 17.69 -0.12 -16.80
N ALA A 184 16.35 -0.10 -16.85
CA ALA A 184 15.60 0.52 -17.92
C ALA A 184 15.60 2.06 -17.87
N GLY A 185 16.28 2.70 -16.92
CA GLY A 185 16.38 4.17 -16.77
C GLY A 185 15.18 4.82 -16.10
N VAL A 186 14.34 4.06 -15.39
CA VAL A 186 13.22 4.59 -14.62
C VAL A 186 13.69 5.02 -13.23
N ARG A 187 13.33 6.25 -12.81
CA ARG A 187 13.67 6.79 -11.49
C ARG A 187 12.67 6.29 -10.44
N VAL A 188 12.84 5.03 -10.04
CA VAL A 188 12.00 4.38 -9.04
C VAL A 188 12.39 4.81 -7.65
N VAL A 189 11.39 5.19 -6.85
CA VAL A 189 11.47 5.43 -5.40
C VAL A 189 10.51 4.46 -4.72
N THR A 190 11.03 3.57 -3.89
CA THR A 190 10.19 2.65 -3.11
C THR A 190 9.55 3.39 -1.94
N THR A 191 8.29 3.07 -1.63
CA THR A 191 7.58 3.71 -0.53
C THR A 191 6.96 2.69 0.40
N TYR A 192 7.17 2.88 1.70
CA TYR A 192 6.48 2.15 2.75
C TYR A 192 5.60 3.10 3.55
N GLY A 193 4.43 2.63 3.87
CA GLY A 193 3.40 3.33 4.63
C GLY A 193 2.01 2.74 4.32
N MET A 194 1.02 3.27 4.99
CA MET A 194 -0.36 2.79 4.93
C MET A 194 -1.35 3.94 5.12
N THR A 195 -2.64 3.65 5.14
CA THR A 195 -3.66 4.69 5.32
C THR A 195 -3.45 5.42 6.65
N GLU A 196 -3.07 4.69 7.70
CA GLU A 196 -2.81 5.20 9.05
C GLU A 196 -1.63 6.19 9.12
N THR A 197 -0.75 6.20 8.13
CA THR A 197 0.37 7.14 8.02
C THR A 197 0.16 8.22 6.96
N GLY A 198 -1.09 8.41 6.51
CA GLY A 198 -1.40 9.34 5.43
C GLY A 198 -0.74 8.95 4.09
N GLY A 199 -0.51 7.66 3.86
CA GLY A 199 0.19 7.11 2.70
C GLY A 199 1.65 6.76 2.99
N GLY A 200 2.49 6.69 1.96
CA GLY A 200 3.92 6.41 2.10
C GLY A 200 4.62 7.46 2.97
N CYS A 201 5.33 7.00 4.00
CA CYS A 201 6.03 7.85 4.96
C CYS A 201 7.52 7.50 5.11
N VAL A 202 7.98 6.39 4.52
CA VAL A 202 9.39 5.99 4.42
C VAL A 202 9.71 5.73 2.96
N TYR A 203 10.71 6.43 2.40
CA TYR A 203 11.09 6.36 0.99
C TYR A 203 12.50 5.79 0.87
N ASP A 204 12.67 4.74 0.07
CA ASP A 204 13.92 3.98 -0.09
C ASP A 204 14.57 3.64 1.27
N GLY A 205 13.72 3.23 2.23
CA GLY A 205 14.12 2.90 3.61
C GLY A 205 14.37 4.10 4.53
N VAL A 206 14.32 5.33 4.04
CA VAL A 206 14.57 6.54 4.86
C VAL A 206 13.25 7.23 5.19
N PRO A 207 12.93 7.46 6.48
CA PRO A 207 11.75 8.22 6.88
C PRO A 207 11.70 9.61 6.22
N LEU A 208 10.51 10.07 5.88
CA LEU A 208 10.31 11.43 5.40
C LEU A 208 10.50 12.45 6.53
N ASP A 209 10.73 13.72 6.19
CA ASP A 209 10.88 14.79 7.16
C ASP A 209 9.67 14.90 8.10
N GLY A 210 9.94 14.89 9.41
CA GLY A 210 8.89 14.91 10.43
C GLY A 210 8.22 13.56 10.70
N VAL A 211 8.75 12.47 10.12
CA VAL A 211 8.38 11.08 10.41
C VAL A 211 9.51 10.41 11.18
N THR A 212 9.17 9.65 12.21
CA THR A 212 10.10 8.74 12.90
C THR A 212 9.75 7.30 12.57
N ALA A 213 10.76 6.46 12.44
CA ALA A 213 10.60 5.01 12.29
C ALA A 213 11.58 4.33 13.25
N GLU A 214 11.04 3.47 14.09
CA GLU A 214 11.77 2.67 15.07
C GLU A 214 11.42 1.20 14.89
N VAL A 215 12.27 0.31 15.37
CA VAL A 215 11.97 -1.11 15.49
C VAL A 215 12.08 -1.53 16.93
N VAL A 216 10.97 -1.94 17.53
CA VAL A 216 10.86 -2.36 18.91
C VAL A 216 10.41 -3.82 18.94
N ASP A 217 11.22 -4.71 19.47
CA ASP A 217 10.96 -6.16 19.49
C ASP A 217 10.60 -6.73 18.12
N GLY A 218 11.29 -6.25 17.08
CA GLY A 218 11.06 -6.64 15.69
C GLY A 218 9.87 -5.95 15.00
N ARG A 219 9.02 -5.24 15.74
CA ARG A 219 7.87 -4.49 15.23
C ARG A 219 8.27 -3.11 14.74
N ILE A 220 7.79 -2.70 13.59
CA ILE A 220 7.94 -1.33 13.10
C ILE A 220 6.97 -0.42 13.86
N VAL A 221 7.52 0.66 14.43
CA VAL A 221 6.80 1.71 15.14
C VAL A 221 7.03 3.03 14.40
N LEU A 222 5.94 3.70 14.02
CA LEU A 222 6.00 4.94 13.26
C LEU A 222 5.48 6.11 14.09
N GLY A 223 6.09 7.28 13.94
CA GLY A 223 5.69 8.51 14.61
C GLY A 223 5.66 9.69 13.65
N GLY A 224 5.09 10.81 14.10
CA GLY A 224 5.14 12.07 13.37
C GLY A 224 3.79 12.62 12.93
N ARG A 225 3.86 13.74 12.20
CA ARG A 225 2.66 14.54 11.86
C ARG A 225 1.78 13.94 10.77
N THR A 226 2.21 12.85 10.16
CA THR A 226 1.48 12.17 9.09
C THR A 226 0.49 11.14 9.61
N LEU A 227 0.52 10.85 10.92
CA LEU A 227 -0.30 9.82 11.54
C LEU A 227 -1.78 10.22 11.56
N PHE A 228 -2.61 9.20 11.47
CA PHE A 228 -4.05 9.29 11.62
C PHE A 228 -4.46 9.73 13.05
N SER A 229 -5.69 10.21 13.22
CA SER A 229 -6.21 10.55 14.54
C SER A 229 -6.88 9.36 15.25
N GLY A 230 -7.19 8.30 14.55
CA GLY A 230 -7.76 7.06 15.09
C GLY A 230 -8.59 6.31 14.07
N TYR A 231 -9.15 5.18 14.51
CA TYR A 231 -10.15 4.41 13.74
C TYR A 231 -11.55 4.88 14.08
N ARG A 232 -12.37 5.04 13.06
CA ARG A 232 -13.77 5.46 13.11
C ARG A 232 -14.58 4.57 14.05
N LEU A 233 -15.15 5.17 15.13
CA LEU A 233 -15.98 4.50 16.13
C LEU A 233 -15.33 3.26 16.79
N ARG A 234 -14.00 3.19 16.77
CA ARG A 234 -13.21 2.11 17.36
C ARG A 234 -12.12 2.66 18.29
N PRO A 235 -12.51 3.31 19.40
CA PRO A 235 -11.54 3.83 20.38
C PRO A 235 -10.70 2.70 21.01
N ASP A 236 -11.27 1.50 21.14
CA ASP A 236 -10.61 0.28 21.58
C ASP A 236 -9.40 -0.08 20.68
N LEU A 237 -9.63 -0.18 19.39
CA LEU A 237 -8.55 -0.47 18.41
C LEU A 237 -7.56 0.70 18.31
N THR A 238 -8.05 1.92 18.40
CA THR A 238 -7.19 3.11 18.36
C THR A 238 -6.20 3.09 19.52
N ALA A 239 -6.67 2.82 20.73
CA ALA A 239 -5.81 2.77 21.94
C ALA A 239 -4.80 1.63 21.90
N GLN A 240 -5.10 0.51 21.22
CA GLN A 240 -4.18 -0.61 21.06
C GLN A 240 -2.99 -0.29 20.14
N VAL A 241 -3.17 0.58 19.15
CA VAL A 241 -2.16 0.81 18.12
C VAL A 241 -1.57 2.22 18.13
N LEU A 242 -2.26 3.20 18.68
CA LEU A 242 -1.80 4.58 18.78
C LEU A 242 -1.46 4.90 20.24
N VAL A 243 -0.20 4.67 20.62
CA VAL A 243 0.32 4.78 21.99
C VAL A 243 1.35 5.89 22.05
N ASP A 244 1.17 6.87 22.94
CA ASP A 244 2.08 8.01 23.14
C ASP A 244 2.43 8.75 21.84
N GLY A 245 1.46 8.91 20.94
CA GLY A 245 1.64 9.57 19.65
C GLY A 245 2.43 8.75 18.63
N ARG A 246 2.67 7.47 18.90
CA ARG A 246 3.35 6.52 18.00
C ARG A 246 2.38 5.43 17.54
N PHE A 247 2.49 5.05 16.29
CA PHE A 247 1.68 4.01 15.69
C PHE A 247 2.43 2.66 15.69
N LEU A 248 1.91 1.72 16.45
CA LEU A 248 2.39 0.34 16.52
C LEU A 248 1.83 -0.42 15.31
N THR A 249 2.64 -0.59 14.28
CA THR A 249 2.19 -1.29 13.06
C THR A 249 2.06 -2.80 13.30
N GLN A 250 1.45 -3.51 12.36
CA GLN A 250 1.48 -4.97 12.32
C GLN A 250 2.62 -5.50 11.43
N ASP A 251 3.57 -4.63 11.06
CA ASP A 251 4.68 -4.98 10.21
C ASP A 251 5.94 -5.19 11.06
N CYS A 252 6.78 -6.15 10.67
CA CYS A 252 8.10 -6.37 11.24
C CYS A 252 9.19 -5.85 10.30
N GLY A 253 10.31 -5.46 10.90
CA GLY A 253 11.42 -4.90 10.16
C GLY A 253 12.71 -4.83 10.97
N ARG A 254 13.72 -4.26 10.35
CA ARG A 254 14.99 -3.92 11.00
C ARG A 254 15.48 -2.56 10.54
N LEU A 255 16.28 -1.92 11.37
CA LEU A 255 17.00 -0.69 11.04
C LEU A 255 18.47 -1.03 10.84
N GLU A 256 18.99 -0.78 9.64
CA GLU A 256 20.41 -0.88 9.31
C GLU A 256 20.89 0.45 8.73
N ASP A 257 21.93 1.02 9.29
CA ASP A 257 22.52 2.31 8.86
C ASP A 257 21.49 3.43 8.66
N GLY A 258 20.48 3.49 9.57
CA GLY A 258 19.40 4.48 9.51
C GLY A 258 18.34 4.22 8.43
N ARG A 259 18.38 3.04 7.76
CA ARG A 259 17.40 2.61 6.78
C ARG A 259 16.51 1.54 7.36
N LEU A 260 15.21 1.74 7.20
CA LEU A 260 14.20 0.76 7.55
C LEU A 260 14.07 -0.27 6.43
N GLU A 261 14.28 -1.53 6.78
CA GLU A 261 13.92 -2.67 5.95
C GLU A 261 12.65 -3.33 6.52
N VAL A 262 11.64 -3.46 5.67
CA VAL A 262 10.38 -4.13 6.01
C VAL A 262 10.52 -5.60 5.67
N LEU A 263 10.44 -6.46 6.68
CA LEU A 263 10.63 -7.92 6.53
C LEU A 263 9.31 -8.65 6.28
N GLY A 264 8.18 -8.03 6.62
CA GLY A 264 6.86 -8.64 6.44
C GLY A 264 5.89 -8.17 7.51
N ARG A 265 4.86 -8.99 7.76
CA ARG A 265 3.87 -8.73 8.80
C ARG A 265 4.10 -9.66 9.98
N LEU A 266 3.74 -9.21 11.16
CA LEU A 266 3.80 -10.02 12.39
C LEU A 266 2.85 -11.23 12.32
N ASP A 267 1.71 -11.06 11.64
CA ASP A 267 0.71 -12.13 11.39
C ASP A 267 1.05 -13.01 10.17
N ASP A 268 2.09 -12.69 9.41
CA ASP A 268 2.62 -13.50 8.31
C ASP A 268 3.75 -14.48 8.78
N VAL A 269 4.04 -14.54 10.07
CA VAL A 269 4.87 -15.59 10.66
C VAL A 269 3.94 -16.64 11.22
N VAL A 270 4.01 -17.86 10.71
CA VAL A 270 3.18 -18.99 11.14
C VAL A 270 4.02 -20.06 11.80
N ILE A 271 3.40 -20.82 12.71
CA ILE A 271 4.03 -22.00 13.29
C ILE A 271 3.62 -23.23 12.46
N SER A 272 4.56 -23.79 11.71
CA SER A 272 4.35 -24.99 10.90
C SER A 272 5.26 -26.12 11.39
N GLY A 273 4.65 -27.19 11.90
CA GLY A 273 5.41 -28.31 12.47
C GLY A 273 6.34 -27.91 13.61
N GLY A 274 5.94 -26.95 14.47
CA GLY A 274 6.72 -26.44 15.59
C GLY A 274 7.83 -25.44 15.22
N VAL A 275 7.91 -25.02 13.94
CA VAL A 275 8.92 -24.07 13.44
C VAL A 275 8.24 -22.77 13.03
N ASN A 276 8.81 -21.63 13.41
CA ASN A 276 8.37 -20.34 12.92
C ASN A 276 8.78 -20.18 11.44
N VAL A 277 7.80 -19.97 10.57
CA VAL A 277 7.97 -19.79 9.12
C VAL A 277 7.55 -18.38 8.75
N ALA A 278 8.48 -17.60 8.22
CA ALA A 278 8.18 -16.26 7.68
C ALA A 278 7.65 -16.40 6.24
N LEU A 279 6.33 -16.36 6.07
CA LEU A 279 5.68 -16.49 4.76
C LEU A 279 6.18 -15.50 3.70
N PRO A 280 6.50 -14.22 4.02
CA PRO A 280 7.07 -13.29 3.06
C PRO A 280 8.41 -13.75 2.49
N ALA A 281 9.31 -14.29 3.33
CA ALA A 281 10.59 -14.80 2.85
C ALA A 281 10.41 -16.01 1.92
N VAL A 282 9.46 -16.89 2.24
CA VAL A 282 9.10 -18.03 1.37
C VAL A 282 8.54 -17.49 0.04
N ARG A 283 7.63 -16.51 0.06
CA ARG A 283 7.06 -15.91 -1.15
C ARG A 283 8.15 -15.29 -2.03
N ASP A 284 9.05 -14.53 -1.45
CA ASP A 284 10.11 -13.84 -2.21
C ASP A 284 11.07 -14.85 -2.86
N ARG A 285 11.34 -15.96 -2.17
CA ARG A 285 12.12 -17.07 -2.74
C ARG A 285 11.36 -17.80 -3.85
N VAL A 286 10.06 -18.06 -3.68
CA VAL A 286 9.19 -18.62 -4.71
C VAL A 286 9.15 -17.74 -5.96
N LEU A 287 9.03 -16.41 -5.79
CA LEU A 287 9.07 -15.44 -6.89
C LEU A 287 10.42 -15.37 -7.62
N ALA A 288 11.51 -15.77 -6.98
CA ALA A 288 12.83 -15.85 -7.61
C ALA A 288 12.99 -17.08 -8.51
N HIS A 289 12.03 -18.02 -8.50
CA HIS A 289 12.07 -19.19 -9.38
C HIS A 289 11.86 -18.77 -10.85
N PRO A 290 12.71 -19.21 -11.81
CA PRO A 290 12.67 -18.74 -13.22
C PRO A 290 11.33 -18.94 -13.92
N SER A 291 10.57 -19.97 -13.54
CA SER A 291 9.27 -20.31 -14.14
C SER A 291 8.07 -19.72 -13.39
N VAL A 292 8.26 -18.92 -12.33
CA VAL A 292 7.20 -18.27 -11.58
C VAL A 292 7.12 -16.80 -11.93
N THR A 293 5.98 -16.36 -12.42
CA THR A 293 5.75 -14.96 -12.78
C THR A 293 5.06 -14.17 -11.69
N ASP A 294 4.26 -14.84 -10.85
CA ASP A 294 3.62 -14.22 -9.67
C ASP A 294 3.38 -15.28 -8.59
N ALA A 295 3.34 -14.87 -7.31
CA ALA A 295 3.14 -15.78 -6.19
C ALA A 295 2.51 -15.10 -4.97
N ALA A 296 1.67 -15.88 -4.28
CA ALA A 296 1.24 -15.62 -2.91
C ALA A 296 1.52 -16.87 -2.05
N VAL A 297 1.91 -16.64 -0.79
CA VAL A 297 2.14 -17.73 0.15
C VAL A 297 1.29 -17.49 1.39
N LEU A 298 0.52 -18.51 1.76
CA LEU A 298 -0.40 -18.45 2.90
C LEU A 298 -0.14 -19.61 3.86
N GLY A 299 -0.45 -19.39 5.13
CA GLY A 299 -0.53 -20.46 6.13
C GLY A 299 -1.99 -20.89 6.29
N LEU A 300 -2.28 -22.15 6.02
CA LEU A 300 -3.62 -22.71 6.19
C LEU A 300 -3.66 -23.65 7.41
N PRO A 301 -4.77 -23.69 8.16
CA PRO A 301 -4.94 -24.65 9.24
C PRO A 301 -4.72 -26.09 8.74
N ASP A 302 -3.97 -26.87 9.48
CA ASP A 302 -3.63 -28.23 9.13
C ASP A 302 -3.55 -29.12 10.37
N PRO A 303 -4.19 -30.29 10.40
CA PRO A 303 -4.23 -31.18 11.58
C PRO A 303 -2.88 -31.79 11.94
N GLU A 304 -1.97 -31.98 10.98
CA GLU A 304 -0.63 -32.57 11.21
C GLU A 304 0.39 -31.48 11.58
N TRP A 305 0.35 -30.34 10.89
CA TRP A 305 1.36 -29.27 10.98
C TRP A 305 0.93 -28.07 11.85
N GLY A 306 -0.31 -28.06 12.34
CA GLY A 306 -0.94 -26.90 12.95
C GLY A 306 -1.24 -25.82 11.89
N THR A 307 -0.22 -25.45 11.13
CA THR A 307 -0.35 -24.57 9.94
C THR A 307 0.46 -25.17 8.79
N ARG A 308 -0.17 -25.36 7.63
CA ARG A 308 0.46 -25.77 6.38
C ARG A 308 0.79 -24.58 5.52
N VAL A 309 2.03 -24.48 5.04
CA VAL A 309 2.46 -23.45 4.09
C VAL A 309 2.04 -23.84 2.69
N VAL A 310 1.21 -23.00 2.05
CA VAL A 310 0.69 -23.20 0.68
C VAL A 310 1.20 -22.08 -0.21
N ALA A 311 1.77 -22.43 -1.35
CA ALA A 311 2.17 -21.47 -2.39
C ALA A 311 1.15 -21.46 -3.53
N TYR A 312 0.52 -20.32 -3.77
CA TYR A 312 -0.30 -20.04 -4.95
C TYR A 312 0.61 -19.36 -5.97
N ILE A 313 0.80 -19.96 -7.14
CA ILE A 313 1.76 -19.49 -8.13
C ILE A 313 1.13 -19.33 -9.50
N VAL A 314 1.69 -18.41 -10.28
CA VAL A 314 1.46 -18.27 -11.71
C VAL A 314 2.69 -18.79 -12.44
N GLY A 315 2.60 -19.93 -13.07
CA GLY A 315 3.70 -20.59 -13.77
C GLY A 315 3.71 -22.13 -13.56
N PRO A 316 4.30 -22.87 -14.48
CA PRO A 316 4.29 -24.33 -14.49
C PRO A 316 5.43 -24.91 -13.64
N VAL A 317 5.27 -24.97 -12.31
CA VAL A 317 6.26 -25.54 -11.38
C VAL A 317 5.63 -26.64 -10.54
N ALA A 318 6.27 -27.80 -10.49
CA ALA A 318 5.86 -28.90 -9.64
C ALA A 318 6.24 -28.64 -8.16
N LEU A 319 5.49 -29.27 -7.23
CA LEU A 319 5.73 -29.08 -5.80
C LEU A 319 7.17 -29.42 -5.39
N ASP A 320 7.68 -30.56 -5.82
CA ASP A 320 9.01 -31.03 -5.40
C ASP A 320 10.12 -30.10 -5.94
N ASP A 321 10.01 -29.66 -7.18
CA ASP A 321 10.96 -28.70 -7.78
C ASP A 321 10.96 -27.37 -7.01
N LEU A 322 9.76 -26.87 -6.67
CA LEU A 322 9.64 -25.63 -5.90
C LEU A 322 10.19 -25.79 -4.47
N ARG A 323 9.94 -26.94 -3.84
CA ARG A 323 10.48 -27.26 -2.51
C ARG A 323 12.00 -27.30 -2.49
N ASP A 324 12.61 -27.93 -3.48
CA ASP A 324 14.06 -28.02 -3.59
C ASP A 324 14.67 -26.66 -3.89
N PHE A 325 14.03 -25.87 -4.74
CA PHE A 325 14.44 -24.49 -5.03
C PHE A 325 14.36 -23.58 -3.79
N VAL A 326 13.30 -23.69 -3.01
CA VAL A 326 13.16 -22.94 -1.74
C VAL A 326 14.21 -23.39 -0.73
N ALA A 327 14.42 -24.69 -0.60
CA ALA A 327 15.36 -25.28 0.35
C ALA A 327 16.84 -25.01 0.04
N ALA A 328 17.16 -24.52 -1.16
CA ALA A 328 18.54 -24.12 -1.52
C ALA A 328 19.02 -22.89 -0.74
N GLU A 329 18.10 -22.01 -0.28
CA GLU A 329 18.46 -20.76 0.41
C GLU A 329 17.72 -20.58 1.75
N LEU A 330 16.61 -21.30 1.96
CA LEU A 330 15.82 -21.23 3.18
C LEU A 330 15.77 -22.60 3.86
N PRO A 331 15.46 -22.69 5.17
CA PRO A 331 15.28 -23.99 5.82
C PRO A 331 14.26 -24.86 5.10
N ARG A 332 14.56 -26.15 4.87
CA ARG A 332 13.63 -27.07 4.18
C ARG A 332 12.27 -27.18 4.87
N THR A 333 12.20 -26.93 6.16
CA THR A 333 10.94 -26.86 6.91
C THR A 333 10.05 -25.69 6.52
N TRP A 334 10.60 -24.65 5.88
CA TRP A 334 9.88 -23.49 5.38
C TRP A 334 9.29 -23.71 3.98
N ALA A 335 9.81 -24.72 3.23
CA ALA A 335 9.36 -24.99 1.87
C ALA A 335 7.86 -25.32 1.86
N PRO A 336 7.12 -24.81 0.86
CA PRO A 336 5.67 -25.06 0.74
C PRO A 336 5.36 -26.55 0.77
N ARG A 337 4.27 -26.92 1.42
CA ARG A 337 3.76 -28.29 1.45
C ARG A 337 2.72 -28.56 0.37
N GLU A 338 2.23 -27.48 -0.23
CA GLU A 338 1.29 -27.54 -1.33
C GLU A 338 1.57 -26.38 -2.30
N VAL A 339 1.34 -26.66 -3.58
CA VAL A 339 1.41 -25.68 -4.66
C VAL A 339 0.08 -25.69 -5.39
N VAL A 340 -0.52 -24.51 -5.51
CA VAL A 340 -1.73 -24.28 -6.31
C VAL A 340 -1.33 -23.40 -7.50
N VAL A 341 -1.44 -23.97 -8.71
CA VAL A 341 -1.13 -23.24 -9.94
C VAL A 341 -2.38 -22.50 -10.41
N LEU A 342 -2.24 -21.20 -10.65
CA LEU A 342 -3.31 -20.32 -11.09
C LEU A 342 -2.93 -19.68 -12.43
N GLU A 343 -3.92 -19.27 -13.23
CA GLU A 343 -3.69 -18.44 -14.42
C GLU A 343 -3.29 -17.01 -14.05
N ALA A 344 -3.88 -16.47 -12.97
CA ALA A 344 -3.55 -15.18 -12.38
C ALA A 344 -3.91 -15.18 -10.88
N LEU A 345 -3.21 -14.40 -10.07
CA LEU A 345 -3.61 -14.17 -8.68
C LEU A 345 -4.86 -13.28 -8.63
N PRO A 346 -5.82 -13.59 -7.74
CA PRO A 346 -6.95 -12.69 -7.50
C PRO A 346 -6.45 -11.40 -6.86
N MET A 347 -6.93 -10.25 -7.37
CA MET A 347 -6.47 -8.95 -6.93
C MET A 347 -7.62 -8.10 -6.43
N LEU A 348 -7.40 -7.41 -5.32
CA LEU A 348 -8.28 -6.34 -4.84
C LEU A 348 -8.17 -5.09 -5.75
N ALA A 349 -9.19 -4.25 -5.74
CA ALA A 349 -9.18 -2.95 -6.44
C ALA A 349 -8.00 -2.04 -5.99
N SER A 350 -7.44 -2.27 -4.81
CA SER A 350 -6.23 -1.59 -4.30
C SER A 350 -4.92 -2.05 -4.95
N GLY A 351 -4.95 -3.09 -5.81
CA GLY A 351 -3.77 -3.69 -6.43
C GLY A 351 -3.01 -4.66 -5.51
N LYS A 352 -3.59 -5.07 -4.39
CA LYS A 352 -3.06 -6.12 -3.50
C LYS A 352 -3.71 -7.47 -3.83
N VAL A 353 -3.00 -8.56 -3.53
CA VAL A 353 -3.55 -9.92 -3.64
C VAL A 353 -4.76 -10.06 -2.71
N ASP A 354 -5.85 -10.58 -3.24
CA ASP A 354 -7.04 -10.94 -2.48
C ASP A 354 -6.83 -12.29 -1.80
N ARG A 355 -6.35 -12.25 -0.55
CA ARG A 355 -6.11 -13.46 0.24
C ARG A 355 -7.39 -14.22 0.57
N GLN A 356 -8.53 -13.53 0.65
CA GLN A 356 -9.81 -14.19 0.94
C GLN A 356 -10.26 -15.04 -0.26
N ALA A 357 -10.12 -14.52 -1.46
CA ALA A 357 -10.41 -15.26 -2.68
C ALA A 357 -9.49 -16.47 -2.92
N LEU A 358 -8.29 -16.49 -2.29
CA LEU A 358 -7.40 -17.66 -2.32
C LEU A 358 -7.80 -18.76 -1.32
N LEU A 359 -8.62 -18.43 -0.34
CA LEU A 359 -9.06 -19.37 0.70
C LEU A 359 -10.34 -20.12 0.34
N GLY A 360 -11.06 -19.69 -0.71
CA GLY A 360 -12.32 -20.29 -1.19
C GLY A 360 -13.53 -19.76 -0.48
#